data_6d9f1daa4baf2d13609a981b3f1b55d8
#
_entry.id   6d9f1daa4baf2d13609a981b3f1b55d8
#
_cell.length_a   1.000
_cell.length_b   1.000
_cell.length_c   1.000
_cell.angle_alpha   90.00
_cell.angle_beta   90.00
_cell.angle_gamma   90.00
#
_symmetry.space_group_name_H-M   'P 1'
#
loop_
_entity.id
_entity.type
_entity.pdbx_description
1 polymer ?
#
loop_
_entity_poly.entity_id
_entity_poly.type
_entity_poly.pdbx_seq_one_letter_code
_entity_poly.pdbx_strand_id
1 'polypeptide(L)'
;SAASDVYKRQLIKIKGFEYYIKAADKVSEKLPVEFRLYGEGPLHDTLETLSNGKVKFMGFSENIMNELYESIDIVVVPTIIPEALPLVLVEAKSVGLPAIVTNLGGQAEIIRNGIDGFLVPVGDSLSIKQYIEMMVKDRVLYNKLAEESYQSVSLFDYDLFKSTILKIFIV
;
A
#
# COMPACT_ATOMS: atom_id res chain seq x y z
N SER A 1 10.50 -7.62 16.89
CA SER A 1 10.64 -9.08 17.06
C SER A 1 10.07 -9.78 15.83
N ALA A 2 10.66 -10.91 15.45
CA ALA A 2 10.32 -11.67 14.24
C ALA A 2 8.82 -12.04 14.09
N ALA A 3 8.08 -12.16 15.18
CA ALA A 3 6.67 -12.53 15.20
C ALA A 3 5.74 -11.42 14.67
N SER A 4 6.11 -10.13 14.80
CA SER A 4 5.29 -9.02 14.28
C SER A 4 5.44 -8.83 12.78
N ASP A 5 6.60 -9.15 12.22
CA ASP A 5 6.87 -9.01 10.78
C ASP A 5 6.22 -10.14 9.96
N VAL A 6 6.10 -11.33 10.52
CA VAL A 6 5.36 -12.45 9.89
C VAL A 6 3.87 -12.11 9.73
N TYR A 7 3.30 -11.35 10.66
CA TYR A 7 1.86 -10.99 10.61
C TYR A 7 1.52 -9.98 9.51
N LYS A 8 2.47 -9.12 9.14
CA LYS A 8 2.24 -8.01 8.19
C LYS A 8 2.06 -8.43 6.73
N ARG A 9 2.43 -9.67 6.36
CA ARG A 9 2.53 -10.10 4.96
C ARG A 9 1.81 -11.41 4.67
N GLN A 10 0.71 -11.67 5.37
CA GLN A 10 -0.06 -12.90 5.15
C GLN A 10 -1.01 -12.78 3.95
N LEU A 11 -0.93 -13.75 3.03
CA LEU A 11 -1.87 -13.91 1.93
C LEU A 11 -3.15 -14.57 2.45
N ILE A 12 -4.01 -13.77 3.07
CA ILE A 12 -5.31 -14.16 3.63
C ILE A 12 -6.42 -13.28 3.07
N LYS A 13 -7.65 -13.77 3.14
CA LYS A 13 -8.84 -13.16 2.51
C LYS A 13 -9.05 -11.69 2.91
N ILE A 14 -8.84 -11.36 4.18
CA ILE A 14 -9.07 -10.01 4.70
C ILE A 14 -8.15 -8.93 4.12
N LYS A 15 -7.05 -9.32 3.48
CA LYS A 15 -6.12 -8.40 2.82
C LYS A 15 -6.57 -7.95 1.43
N GLY A 16 -7.61 -8.57 0.86
CA GLY A 16 -8.27 -8.12 -0.37
C GLY A 16 -7.41 -8.19 -1.64
N PHE A 17 -6.37 -9.03 -1.68
CA PHE A 17 -5.45 -9.12 -2.82
C PHE A 17 -6.14 -9.49 -4.13
N GLU A 18 -7.30 -10.14 -4.08
CA GLU A 18 -8.10 -10.44 -5.27
C GLU A 18 -8.52 -9.18 -6.04
N TYR A 19 -8.77 -8.06 -5.34
CA TYR A 19 -9.13 -6.79 -5.99
C TYR A 19 -7.93 -6.13 -6.63
N TYR A 20 -6.76 -6.24 -6.02
CA TYR A 20 -5.50 -5.82 -6.62
C TYR A 20 -5.18 -6.61 -7.90
N ILE A 21 -5.31 -7.95 -7.86
CA ILE A 21 -5.07 -8.82 -9.02
C ILE A 21 -6.04 -8.50 -10.16
N LYS A 22 -7.33 -8.29 -9.88
CA LYS A 22 -8.32 -7.88 -10.89
C LYS A 22 -8.00 -6.51 -11.51
N ALA A 23 -7.44 -5.59 -10.73
CA ALA A 23 -6.98 -4.30 -11.25
C ALA A 23 -5.74 -4.48 -12.13
N ALA A 24 -4.75 -5.26 -11.66
CA ALA A 24 -3.52 -5.56 -12.39
C ALA A 24 -3.78 -6.21 -13.76
N ASP A 25 -4.70 -7.16 -13.83
CA ASP A 25 -5.11 -7.81 -15.08
C ASP A 25 -5.55 -6.77 -16.12
N LYS A 26 -6.45 -5.86 -15.74
CA LYS A 26 -6.98 -4.83 -16.63
C LYS A 26 -5.98 -3.74 -17.01
N VAL A 27 -5.04 -3.40 -16.13
CA VAL A 27 -3.97 -2.43 -16.43
C VAL A 27 -2.96 -3.04 -17.38
N SER A 28 -2.55 -4.31 -17.17
CA SER A 28 -1.55 -5.01 -17.98
C SER A 28 -1.97 -5.19 -19.45
N GLU A 29 -3.27 -5.12 -19.74
CA GLU A 29 -3.76 -5.12 -21.13
C GLU A 29 -3.39 -3.85 -21.92
N LYS A 30 -3.10 -2.73 -21.23
CA LYS A 30 -2.98 -1.42 -21.82
C LYS A 30 -1.67 -0.70 -21.58
N LEU A 31 -0.99 -1.05 -20.47
CA LEU A 31 0.20 -0.34 -20.00
C LEU A 31 1.29 -1.33 -19.61
N PRO A 32 2.56 -1.02 -19.89
CA PRO A 32 3.70 -1.84 -19.49
C PRO A 32 4.04 -1.63 -18.01
N VAL A 33 3.20 -2.14 -17.13
CA VAL A 33 3.35 -2.05 -15.67
C VAL A 33 3.66 -3.44 -15.12
N GLU A 34 4.67 -3.54 -14.28
CA GLU A 34 4.98 -4.75 -13.52
C GLU A 34 4.23 -4.72 -12.19
N PHE A 35 3.52 -5.79 -11.90
CA PHE A 35 2.80 -5.98 -10.65
C PHE A 35 3.50 -7.02 -9.79
N ARG A 36 3.75 -6.68 -8.52
CA ARG A 36 4.39 -7.54 -7.54
C ARG A 36 3.51 -7.72 -6.31
N LEU A 37 3.50 -8.93 -5.76
CA LEU A 37 2.81 -9.26 -4.52
C LEU A 37 3.80 -9.90 -3.55
N TYR A 38 4.04 -9.22 -2.44
CA TYR A 38 4.93 -9.68 -1.38
C TYR A 38 4.13 -10.32 -0.26
N GLY A 39 4.53 -11.50 0.16
CA GLY A 39 3.94 -12.22 1.27
C GLY A 39 3.76 -13.71 1.01
N GLU A 40 3.42 -14.42 2.08
CA GLU A 40 3.13 -15.84 2.08
C GLU A 40 1.81 -16.10 2.81
N GLY A 41 1.15 -17.20 2.50
CA GLY A 41 -0.08 -17.56 3.20
C GLY A 41 -0.96 -18.54 2.44
N PRO A 42 -2.05 -18.99 3.06
CA PRO A 42 -2.88 -20.07 2.56
C PRO A 42 -3.58 -19.76 1.22
N LEU A 43 -3.67 -18.51 0.82
CA LEU A 43 -4.27 -18.12 -0.46
C LEU A 43 -3.26 -18.01 -1.60
N HIS A 44 -1.97 -18.31 -1.40
CA HIS A 44 -0.93 -18.15 -2.41
C HIS A 44 -1.35 -18.78 -3.76
N ASP A 45 -1.61 -20.09 -3.79
CA ASP A 45 -1.91 -20.80 -5.02
C ASP A 45 -3.21 -20.33 -5.69
N THR A 46 -4.21 -19.97 -4.88
CA THR A 46 -5.47 -19.41 -5.37
C THR A 46 -5.25 -18.06 -6.05
N LEU A 47 -4.48 -17.17 -5.42
CA LEU A 47 -4.18 -15.83 -5.95
C LEU A 47 -3.26 -15.91 -7.17
N GLU A 48 -2.29 -16.82 -7.16
CA GLU A 48 -1.40 -17.04 -8.30
C GLU A 48 -2.19 -17.50 -9.51
N THR A 49 -3.07 -18.49 -9.34
CA THR A 49 -4.00 -18.96 -10.39
C THR A 49 -4.88 -17.81 -10.90
N LEU A 50 -5.46 -17.01 -9.99
CA LEU A 50 -6.30 -15.86 -10.34
C LEU A 50 -5.53 -14.80 -11.14
N SER A 51 -4.24 -14.62 -10.86
CA SER A 51 -3.40 -13.61 -11.51
C SER A 51 -3.11 -13.91 -12.97
N ASN A 52 -3.23 -15.19 -13.38
CA ASN A 52 -2.92 -15.66 -14.73
C ASN A 52 -1.56 -15.15 -15.24
N GLY A 53 -0.55 -15.13 -14.37
CA GLY A 53 0.80 -14.67 -14.68
C GLY A 53 0.97 -13.14 -14.80
N LYS A 54 -0.05 -12.36 -14.50
CA LYS A 54 0.01 -10.89 -14.57
C LYS A 54 0.65 -10.26 -13.35
N VAL A 55 0.74 -10.98 -12.24
CA VAL A 55 1.35 -10.53 -10.99
C VAL A 55 2.50 -11.46 -10.62
N LYS A 56 3.66 -10.91 -10.30
CA LYS A 56 4.81 -11.65 -9.79
C LYS A 56 4.67 -11.86 -8.28
N PHE A 57 4.66 -13.09 -7.84
CA PHE A 57 4.66 -13.46 -6.43
C PHE A 57 6.09 -13.51 -5.92
N MET A 58 6.45 -12.57 -5.05
CA MET A 58 7.83 -12.37 -4.59
C MET A 58 8.14 -13.15 -3.30
N GLY A 59 7.11 -13.78 -2.68
CA GLY A 59 7.27 -14.45 -1.40
C GLY A 59 7.53 -13.49 -0.24
N PHE A 60 8.14 -13.98 0.81
CA PHE A 60 8.54 -13.19 1.96
C PHE A 60 9.82 -12.39 1.65
N SER A 61 9.84 -11.11 1.95
CA SER A 61 11.05 -10.29 1.88
C SER A 61 11.50 -9.90 3.30
N GLU A 62 12.75 -10.21 3.63
CA GLU A 62 13.35 -9.80 4.90
C GLU A 62 13.67 -8.30 4.92
N ASN A 63 13.81 -7.69 3.75
CA ASN A 63 14.19 -6.29 3.60
C ASN A 63 13.26 -5.54 2.65
N ILE A 64 11.99 -5.44 3.04
CA ILE A 64 10.97 -4.77 2.24
C ILE A 64 11.30 -3.29 1.98
N MET A 65 12.03 -2.63 2.90
CA MET A 65 12.41 -1.23 2.74
C MET A 65 13.31 -1.02 1.52
N ASN A 66 14.27 -1.93 1.28
CA ASN A 66 15.10 -1.86 0.08
C ASN A 66 14.27 -2.07 -1.19
N GLU A 67 13.35 -3.05 -1.16
CA GLU A 67 12.45 -3.31 -2.29
C GLU A 67 11.58 -2.09 -2.61
N LEU A 68 11.00 -1.46 -1.59
CA LEU A 68 10.21 -0.24 -1.75
C LEU A 68 11.04 0.90 -2.33
N TYR A 69 12.26 1.09 -1.83
CA TYR A 69 13.13 2.18 -2.28
C TYR A 69 13.66 1.99 -3.71
N GLU A 70 14.09 0.77 -4.06
CA GLU A 70 14.83 0.52 -5.30
C GLU A 70 13.94 0.20 -6.51
N SER A 71 12.76 -0.38 -6.28
CA SER A 71 12.06 -1.05 -7.37
C SER A 71 10.53 -0.93 -7.37
N ILE A 72 9.95 -0.16 -6.46
CA ILE A 72 8.49 0.06 -6.40
C ILE A 72 8.19 1.53 -6.63
N ASP A 73 7.17 1.81 -7.43
CA ASP A 73 6.67 3.17 -7.66
C ASP A 73 5.37 3.46 -6.90
N ILE A 74 4.48 2.48 -6.72
CA ILE A 74 3.16 2.66 -6.11
C ILE A 74 2.87 1.51 -5.16
N VAL A 75 2.40 1.82 -3.95
CA VAL A 75 1.95 0.81 -2.98
C VAL A 75 0.43 0.70 -3.01
N VAL A 76 -0.11 -0.53 -3.02
CA VAL A 76 -1.55 -0.79 -2.97
C VAL A 76 -1.89 -1.60 -1.73
N VAL A 77 -2.80 -1.09 -0.89
CA VAL A 77 -3.28 -1.76 0.33
C VAL A 77 -4.80 -1.95 0.23
N PRO A 78 -5.27 -3.06 -0.38
CA PRO A 78 -6.68 -3.25 -0.73
C PRO A 78 -7.47 -3.98 0.36
N THR A 79 -7.05 -3.93 1.62
CA THR A 79 -7.67 -4.66 2.73
C THR A 79 -9.19 -4.42 2.83
N ILE A 80 -9.94 -5.45 3.22
CA ILE A 80 -11.39 -5.39 3.32
C ILE A 80 -11.92 -5.31 4.76
N ILE A 81 -11.00 -5.20 5.72
CA ILE A 81 -11.32 -4.96 7.13
C ILE A 81 -10.56 -3.74 7.65
N PRO A 82 -11.04 -3.07 8.70
CA PRO A 82 -10.30 -1.98 9.32
C PRO A 82 -8.98 -2.47 9.91
N GLU A 83 -7.91 -1.75 9.64
CA GLU A 83 -6.61 -1.90 10.30
C GLU A 83 -6.28 -0.62 11.09
N ALA A 84 -5.71 -0.77 12.29
CA ALA A 84 -5.40 0.39 13.12
C ALA A 84 -4.23 1.20 12.52
N LEU A 85 -3.14 0.54 12.16
CA LEU A 85 -1.95 1.18 11.57
C LEU A 85 -1.21 0.18 10.67
N PRO A 86 -1.48 0.14 9.36
CA PRO A 86 -0.69 -0.67 8.43
C PRO A 86 0.69 -0.06 8.23
N LEU A 87 1.70 -0.62 8.89
CA LEU A 87 3.08 -0.08 8.89
C LEU A 87 3.67 0.05 7.48
N VAL A 88 3.25 -0.81 6.54
CA VAL A 88 3.68 -0.71 5.14
C VAL A 88 3.37 0.67 4.52
N LEU A 89 2.33 1.38 5.00
CA LEU A 89 2.02 2.73 4.53
C LEU A 89 3.01 3.76 5.08
N VAL A 90 3.42 3.62 6.34
CA VAL A 90 4.45 4.48 6.94
C VAL A 90 5.80 4.21 6.28
N GLU A 91 6.13 2.93 6.04
CA GLU A 91 7.32 2.50 5.30
C GLU A 91 7.32 3.09 3.87
N ALA A 92 6.22 2.99 3.13
CA ALA A 92 6.08 3.56 1.79
C ALA A 92 6.31 5.09 1.80
N LYS A 93 5.67 5.80 2.75
CA LYS A 93 5.85 7.25 2.89
C LYS A 93 7.29 7.64 3.19
N SER A 94 8.01 6.86 3.99
CA SER A 94 9.41 7.16 4.35
C SER A 94 10.36 7.16 3.15
N VAL A 95 9.97 6.50 2.07
CA VAL A 95 10.71 6.48 0.80
C VAL A 95 9.99 7.23 -0.33
N GLY A 96 8.95 8.00 0.00
CA GLY A 96 8.26 8.87 -0.95
C GLY A 96 7.34 8.15 -1.93
N LEU A 97 6.82 6.97 -1.59
CA LEU A 97 5.89 6.25 -2.45
C LEU A 97 4.44 6.68 -2.21
N PRO A 98 3.71 7.10 -3.24
CA PRO A 98 2.26 7.28 -3.14
C PRO A 98 1.56 5.92 -2.98
N ALA A 99 0.43 5.92 -2.27
CA ALA A 99 -0.33 4.70 -2.03
C ALA A 99 -1.78 4.78 -2.51
N ILE A 100 -2.33 3.63 -2.92
CA ILE A 100 -3.76 3.42 -3.16
C ILE A 100 -4.27 2.51 -2.04
N VAL A 101 -5.24 2.99 -1.26
CA VAL A 101 -5.63 2.36 -0.01
C VAL A 101 -7.15 2.30 0.10
N THR A 102 -7.68 1.22 0.62
CA THR A 102 -9.11 1.16 0.91
C THR A 102 -9.49 2.20 1.97
N ASN A 103 -10.57 2.96 1.72
CA ASN A 103 -11.11 3.96 2.65
C ASN A 103 -11.78 3.27 3.84
N LEU A 104 -10.98 2.77 4.79
CA LEU A 104 -11.43 1.95 5.89
C LEU A 104 -10.44 1.98 7.05
N GLY A 105 -10.94 2.26 8.28
CA GLY A 105 -10.11 2.24 9.49
C GLY A 105 -8.95 3.22 9.49
N GLY A 106 -7.90 2.92 10.26
CA GLY A 106 -6.74 3.78 10.43
C GLY A 106 -5.92 4.01 9.15
N GLN A 107 -6.01 3.10 8.18
CA GLN A 107 -5.36 3.30 6.89
C GLN A 107 -5.88 4.53 6.13
N ALA A 108 -7.17 4.86 6.28
CA ALA A 108 -7.76 6.06 5.70
C ALA A 108 -7.29 7.35 6.38
N GLU A 109 -6.78 7.27 7.60
CA GLU A 109 -6.22 8.41 8.32
C GLU A 109 -4.76 8.69 7.92
N ILE A 110 -4.05 7.68 7.42
CA ILE A 110 -2.66 7.80 6.99
C ILE A 110 -2.55 8.49 5.63
N ILE A 111 -3.51 8.27 4.73
CA ILE A 111 -3.48 8.77 3.36
C ILE A 111 -4.39 9.99 3.21
N ARG A 112 -3.81 11.10 2.80
CA ARG A 112 -4.54 12.32 2.42
C ARG A 112 -4.97 12.19 0.96
N ASN A 113 -6.25 11.88 0.74
CA ASN A 113 -6.80 11.59 -0.58
C ASN A 113 -6.53 12.68 -1.62
N GLY A 114 -5.89 12.32 -2.73
CA GLY A 114 -5.49 13.24 -3.82
C GLY A 114 -4.27 14.11 -3.51
N ILE A 115 -3.63 13.92 -2.35
CA ILE A 115 -2.44 14.69 -1.92
C ILE A 115 -1.21 13.78 -1.90
N ASP A 116 -1.22 12.69 -1.13
CA ASP A 116 -0.09 11.76 -1.03
C ASP A 116 -0.47 10.31 -1.39
N GLY A 117 -1.65 10.12 -1.94
CA GLY A 117 -2.21 8.86 -2.41
C GLY A 117 -3.69 8.97 -2.68
N PHE A 118 -4.35 7.82 -2.85
CA PHE A 118 -5.77 7.75 -3.13
C PHE A 118 -6.50 6.78 -2.22
N LEU A 119 -7.70 7.17 -1.81
CA LEU A 119 -8.63 6.31 -1.08
C LEU A 119 -9.66 5.71 -2.04
N VAL A 120 -9.87 4.40 -1.95
CA VAL A 120 -10.83 3.66 -2.78
C VAL A 120 -11.88 2.97 -1.94
N PRO A 121 -13.09 2.73 -2.46
CA PRO A 121 -14.09 1.91 -1.77
C PRO A 121 -13.59 0.47 -1.54
N VAL A 122 -14.12 -0.19 -0.51
CA VAL A 122 -13.85 -1.62 -0.24
C VAL A 122 -14.25 -2.47 -1.44
N GLY A 123 -13.32 -3.30 -1.91
CA GLY A 123 -13.59 -4.24 -3.00
C GLY A 123 -13.66 -3.62 -4.40
N ASP A 124 -13.30 -2.36 -4.55
CA ASP A 124 -13.37 -1.65 -5.83
C ASP A 124 -12.08 -1.75 -6.65
N SER A 125 -11.95 -2.84 -7.40
CA SER A 125 -10.82 -3.05 -8.32
C SER A 125 -10.79 -2.03 -9.48
N LEU A 126 -11.91 -1.41 -9.83
CA LEU A 126 -11.97 -0.44 -10.91
C LEU A 126 -11.34 0.89 -10.49
N SER A 127 -11.62 1.36 -9.29
CA SER A 127 -10.96 2.56 -8.73
C SER A 127 -9.45 2.32 -8.55
N ILE A 128 -9.02 1.14 -8.06
CA ILE A 128 -7.60 0.78 -7.98
C ILE A 128 -6.95 0.91 -9.36
N LYS A 129 -7.54 0.27 -10.38
CA LYS A 129 -7.08 0.36 -11.76
C LYS A 129 -6.98 1.81 -12.24
N GLN A 130 -8.03 2.61 -12.03
CA GLN A 130 -8.10 3.99 -12.49
C GLN A 130 -6.97 4.85 -11.91
N TYR A 131 -6.69 4.73 -10.62
CA TYR A 131 -5.63 5.51 -9.98
C TYR A 131 -4.23 5.04 -10.36
N ILE A 132 -4.03 3.73 -10.59
CA ILE A 132 -2.78 3.24 -11.17
C ILE A 132 -2.56 3.85 -12.57
N GLU A 133 -3.54 3.75 -13.46
CA GLU A 133 -3.45 4.33 -14.81
C GLU A 133 -3.21 5.84 -14.79
N MET A 134 -3.84 6.56 -13.86
CA MET A 134 -3.68 8.01 -13.71
C MET A 134 -2.23 8.35 -13.34
N MET A 135 -1.67 7.70 -12.32
CA MET A 135 -0.29 7.96 -11.88
C MET A 135 0.75 7.52 -12.90
N VAL A 136 0.50 6.44 -13.65
CA VAL A 136 1.41 5.98 -14.71
C VAL A 136 1.42 6.92 -15.90
N LYS A 137 0.26 7.49 -16.28
CA LYS A 137 0.12 8.37 -17.44
C LYS A 137 0.50 9.82 -17.15
N ASP A 138 0.31 10.29 -15.92
CA ASP A 138 0.60 11.67 -15.50
C ASP A 138 1.79 11.70 -14.53
N ARG A 139 2.98 11.91 -15.10
CA ARG A 139 4.22 11.97 -14.32
C ARG A 139 4.29 13.20 -13.40
N VAL A 140 3.62 14.29 -13.76
CA VAL A 140 3.56 15.50 -12.92
C VAL A 140 2.74 15.21 -11.66
N LEU A 141 1.58 14.60 -11.83
CA LEU A 141 0.76 14.14 -10.71
C LEU A 141 1.52 13.16 -9.82
N TYR A 142 2.16 12.13 -10.42
CA TYR A 142 2.94 11.16 -9.67
C TYR A 142 4.01 11.83 -8.81
N ASN A 143 4.83 12.70 -9.40
CA ASN A 143 5.92 13.37 -8.68
C ASN A 143 5.39 14.24 -7.53
N LYS A 144 4.25 14.91 -7.73
CA LYS A 144 3.60 15.68 -6.67
C LYS A 144 3.14 14.79 -5.51
N LEU A 145 2.47 13.67 -5.81
CA LEU A 145 2.02 12.72 -4.78
C LEU A 145 3.22 12.11 -4.03
N ALA A 146 4.29 11.79 -4.72
CA ALA A 146 5.51 11.22 -4.15
C ALA A 146 6.19 12.21 -3.19
N GLU A 147 6.35 13.46 -3.58
CA GLU A 147 6.89 14.52 -2.73
C GLU A 147 6.06 14.74 -1.48
N GLU A 148 4.74 14.86 -1.62
CA GLU A 148 3.81 15.01 -0.50
C GLU A 148 3.79 13.78 0.42
N SER A 149 3.96 12.59 -0.14
CA SER A 149 4.10 11.35 0.62
C SER A 149 5.34 11.41 1.51
N TYR A 150 6.49 11.73 0.96
CA TYR A 150 7.74 11.86 1.69
C TYR A 150 7.66 12.92 2.82
N GLN A 151 7.14 14.09 2.51
CA GLN A 151 7.02 15.17 3.50
C GLN A 151 6.08 14.81 4.67
N SER A 152 5.04 14.03 4.41
CA SER A 152 4.07 13.65 5.43
C SER A 152 4.57 12.60 6.44
N VAL A 153 5.70 11.95 6.19
CA VAL A 153 6.26 10.94 7.10
C VAL A 153 6.55 11.50 8.50
N SER A 154 6.92 12.78 8.59
CA SER A 154 7.18 13.46 9.85
C SER A 154 5.97 13.48 10.81
N LEU A 155 4.75 13.31 10.30
CA LEU A 155 3.53 13.20 11.11
C LEU A 155 3.48 11.90 11.92
N PHE A 156 4.29 10.91 11.56
CA PHE A 156 4.39 9.60 12.23
C PHE A 156 5.67 9.48 13.07
N ASP A 157 6.34 10.60 13.35
CA ASP A 157 7.52 10.65 14.20
C ASP A 157 7.16 10.25 15.64
N TYR A 158 7.97 9.31 16.19
CA TYR A 158 7.77 8.79 17.54
C TYR A 158 7.91 9.88 18.60
N ASP A 159 8.83 10.83 18.44
CA ASP A 159 9.06 11.89 19.41
C ASP A 159 7.91 12.89 19.41
N LEU A 160 7.33 13.20 18.24
CA LEU A 160 6.12 14.02 18.12
C LEU A 160 4.94 13.31 18.81
N PHE A 161 4.73 12.03 18.56
CA PHE A 161 3.70 11.22 19.20
C PHE A 161 3.87 11.21 20.73
N LYS A 162 5.07 10.93 21.22
CA LYS A 162 5.40 10.94 22.64
C LYS A 162 5.15 12.29 23.29
N SER A 163 5.57 13.39 22.65
CA SER A 163 5.34 14.74 23.17
C SER A 163 3.85 15.11 23.26
N THR A 164 3.05 14.62 22.33
CA THR A 164 1.59 14.84 22.30
C THR A 164 0.90 14.07 23.41
N ILE A 165 1.27 12.81 23.63
CA ILE A 165 0.71 11.99 24.73
C ILE A 165 1.07 12.59 26.11
N LEU A 166 2.31 13.01 26.32
CA LEU A 166 2.72 13.62 27.56
C LEU A 166 1.92 14.89 27.88
N LYS A 167 1.54 15.67 26.88
CA LYS A 167 0.67 16.86 27.07
C LYS A 167 -0.76 16.50 27.48
N ILE A 168 -1.27 15.34 27.04
CA ILE A 168 -2.62 14.87 27.38
C ILE A 168 -2.69 14.32 28.81
N PHE A 169 -1.62 13.71 29.30
CA PHE A 169 -1.58 13.11 30.65
C PHE A 169 -1.13 14.05 31.80
N ILE A 170 -0.74 15.28 31.51
CA ILE A 170 -0.29 16.29 32.50
C ILE A 170 -1.41 17.29 32.88
N VAL A 171 -2.61 17.15 32.32
CA VAL A 171 -3.76 18.04 32.65
C VAL A 171 -4.58 17.42 33.79
#